data_022042314513539669f72a7fec6ffc8c
#
_entry.id   022042314513539669f72a7fec6ffc8c
#
_cell.length_a   1.000
_cell.length_b   1.000
_cell.length_c   1.000
_cell.angle_alpha   90.00
_cell.angle_beta   90.00
_cell.angle_gamma   90.00
#
_symmetry.space_group_name_H-M   'P 1'
#
loop_
_entity.id
_entity.type
_entity.pdbx_description
1 polymer ?
#
loop_
_entity_poly.entity_id
_entity_poly.type
_entity_poly.pdbx_seq_one_letter_code
_entity_poly.pdbx_strand_id
1 'polypeptide(L)'
;MKKIIIMVVVILILVIIAIYCKFVLGLASQMAEPKVSTLEKEISWEKEHKLWGDYDDYEKEDYIVKGLNDYDLHVTLVKNPIPSDKYVIISHGFKSNRYGAVKYVDSYIDLGFNCIIYDMRDHGENAKATVSLGQFESEDLYKLIEDAYNRYGNIKLGLHGESMGAATSLMVLAKKPKVDFVVADCGFDNLYDLIHTSYSVAKVGFVLPSVNTAMKLRYGYDMKKTSPKDALVGNEVPVCFIHGEADTFILPENSQVNKAATAGYSELHLVPNAAHAQSREVLGKAEYRGIIGDFLNNIDFK
;
A
#
# COMPACT_ATOMS: atom_id res chain seq x y z
N MET A 1 23.82 -41.83 35.04
CA MET A 1 22.40 -41.51 34.85
C MET A 1 22.15 -39.99 34.83
N LYS A 2 22.43 -39.18 35.89
CA LYS A 2 22.17 -37.70 35.91
C LYS A 2 22.72 -36.94 34.72
N LYS A 3 23.98 -37.20 34.26
CA LYS A 3 24.58 -36.53 33.09
C LYS A 3 23.86 -36.82 31.78
N ILE A 4 23.37 -38.04 31.58
CA ILE A 4 22.61 -38.44 30.39
C ILE A 4 21.23 -37.76 30.40
N ILE A 5 20.56 -37.71 31.53
CA ILE A 5 19.26 -37.00 31.68
C ILE A 5 19.41 -35.50 31.36
N ILE A 6 20.47 -34.85 31.89
CA ILE A 6 20.75 -33.43 31.61
C ILE A 6 20.99 -33.25 30.10
N MET A 7 21.78 -34.08 29.48
CA MET A 7 22.07 -34.02 28.05
C MET A 7 20.80 -34.18 27.20
N VAL A 8 19.93 -35.13 27.54
CA VAL A 8 18.63 -35.33 26.84
C VAL A 8 17.74 -34.10 27.01
N VAL A 9 17.64 -33.51 28.23
CA VAL A 9 16.86 -32.30 28.46
C VAL A 9 17.41 -31.13 27.67
N VAL A 10 18.72 -30.93 27.61
CA VAL A 10 19.34 -29.85 26.79
C VAL A 10 19.04 -30.04 25.32
N ILE A 11 19.15 -31.27 24.79
CA ILE A 11 18.80 -31.56 23.39
C ILE A 11 17.33 -31.25 23.11
N LEU A 12 16.42 -31.65 23.98
CA LEU A 12 15.00 -31.35 23.82
C LEU A 12 14.72 -29.85 23.81
N ILE A 13 15.35 -29.07 24.71
CA ILE A 13 15.24 -27.62 24.72
C ILE A 13 15.73 -27.01 23.41
N LEU A 14 16.90 -27.44 22.91
CA LEU A 14 17.44 -26.96 21.65
C LEU A 14 16.54 -27.27 20.46
N VAL A 15 15.91 -28.47 20.43
CA VAL A 15 14.93 -28.84 19.41
C VAL A 15 13.69 -27.94 19.47
N ILE A 16 13.16 -27.69 20.67
CA ILE A 16 12.01 -26.78 20.85
C ILE A 16 12.36 -25.36 20.36
N ILE A 17 13.52 -24.84 20.72
CA ILE A 17 14.00 -23.52 20.26
C ILE A 17 14.11 -23.50 18.73
N ALA A 18 14.67 -24.54 18.13
CA ALA A 18 14.81 -24.61 16.67
C ALA A 18 13.45 -24.62 15.95
N ILE A 19 12.47 -25.37 16.49
CA ILE A 19 11.09 -25.39 15.97
C ILE A 19 10.46 -24.01 16.09
N TYR A 20 10.60 -23.35 17.24
CA TYR A 20 10.09 -22.01 17.48
C TYR A 20 10.71 -20.98 16.51
N CYS A 21 12.04 -21.00 16.37
CA CYS A 21 12.73 -20.11 15.44
C CYS A 21 12.26 -20.32 14.00
N LYS A 22 12.13 -21.59 13.56
CA LYS A 22 11.61 -21.91 12.22
C LYS A 22 10.19 -21.39 12.02
N PHE A 23 9.33 -21.51 13.01
CA PHE A 23 7.96 -21.00 12.97
C PHE A 23 7.94 -19.48 12.85
N VAL A 24 8.69 -18.76 13.70
CA VAL A 24 8.81 -17.29 13.68
C VAL A 24 9.38 -16.80 12.34
N LEU A 25 10.44 -17.43 11.83
CA LEU A 25 11.01 -17.09 10.53
C LEU A 25 10.04 -17.36 9.38
N GLY A 26 9.23 -18.41 9.47
CA GLY A 26 8.19 -18.72 8.50
C GLY A 26 7.11 -17.64 8.44
N LEU A 27 6.67 -17.13 9.61
CA LEU A 27 5.72 -16.02 9.67
C LEU A 27 6.32 -14.73 9.09
N ALA A 28 7.57 -14.43 9.43
CA ALA A 28 8.29 -13.28 8.91
C ALA A 28 8.44 -13.34 7.38
N SER A 29 8.81 -14.50 6.84
CA SER A 29 9.00 -14.70 5.39
C SER A 29 7.69 -14.55 4.60
N GLN A 30 6.55 -14.98 5.14
CA GLN A 30 5.25 -14.80 4.48
C GLN A 30 4.87 -13.33 4.24
N MET A 31 5.37 -12.43 5.08
CA MET A 31 5.13 -10.99 4.96
C MET A 31 6.18 -10.31 4.07
N ALA A 32 7.46 -10.67 4.26
CA ALA A 32 8.59 -10.01 3.60
C ALA A 32 8.95 -10.58 2.22
N GLU A 33 8.52 -11.83 1.94
CA GLU A 33 8.77 -12.56 0.69
C GLU A 33 7.44 -13.19 0.20
N PRO A 34 6.40 -12.38 -0.10
CA PRO A 34 5.08 -12.90 -0.41
C PRO A 34 5.04 -13.66 -1.74
N LYS A 35 4.06 -14.55 -1.86
CA LYS A 35 3.64 -15.03 -3.18
C LYS A 35 2.70 -14.00 -3.78
N VAL A 36 3.16 -13.30 -4.80
CA VAL A 36 2.42 -12.23 -5.47
C VAL A 36 1.60 -12.75 -6.65
N SER A 37 0.57 -12.01 -7.05
CA SER A 37 -0.22 -12.29 -8.25
C SER A 37 0.64 -12.10 -9.51
N THR A 38 0.45 -12.95 -10.52
CA THR A 38 1.03 -12.69 -11.84
C THR A 38 0.23 -11.62 -12.58
N LEU A 39 0.84 -10.99 -13.57
CA LEU A 39 0.16 -9.96 -14.37
C LEU A 39 -1.12 -10.51 -15.02
N GLU A 40 -1.03 -11.70 -15.64
CA GLU A 40 -2.17 -12.33 -16.33
C GLU A 40 -3.32 -12.65 -15.37
N LYS A 41 -2.98 -13.12 -14.15
CA LYS A 41 -3.99 -13.42 -13.14
C LYS A 41 -4.70 -12.17 -12.67
N GLU A 42 -3.95 -11.09 -12.45
CA GLU A 42 -4.53 -9.80 -12.03
C GLU A 42 -5.42 -9.20 -13.12
N ILE A 43 -4.95 -9.18 -14.37
CA ILE A 43 -5.73 -8.74 -15.54
C ILE A 43 -7.03 -9.54 -15.67
N SER A 44 -6.95 -10.85 -15.55
CA SER A 44 -8.13 -11.73 -15.64
C SER A 44 -9.13 -11.42 -14.53
N TRP A 45 -8.62 -11.23 -13.30
CA TRP A 45 -9.46 -10.94 -12.13
C TRP A 45 -10.19 -9.59 -12.29
N GLU A 46 -9.46 -8.52 -12.66
CA GLU A 46 -10.05 -7.19 -12.87
C GLU A 46 -11.09 -7.19 -14.00
N LYS A 47 -10.85 -7.93 -15.09
CA LYS A 47 -11.81 -8.09 -16.20
C LYS A 47 -13.06 -8.87 -15.78
N GLU A 48 -12.90 -9.96 -15.06
CA GLU A 48 -14.02 -10.80 -14.55
C GLU A 48 -14.92 -10.00 -13.58
N HIS A 49 -14.35 -9.11 -12.77
CA HIS A 49 -15.09 -8.25 -11.84
C HIS A 49 -15.57 -6.93 -12.46
N LYS A 50 -15.36 -6.73 -13.76
CA LYS A 50 -15.76 -5.52 -14.51
C LYS A 50 -15.11 -4.23 -13.96
N LEU A 51 -13.90 -4.35 -13.47
CA LEU A 51 -13.11 -3.25 -12.92
C LEU A 51 -12.03 -2.75 -13.88
N TRP A 52 -11.89 -3.38 -15.06
CA TRP A 52 -10.90 -3.04 -16.07
C TRP A 52 -11.22 -1.74 -16.81
N GLY A 53 -12.51 -1.37 -16.92
CA GLY A 53 -12.98 -0.17 -17.60
C GLY A 53 -12.51 -0.06 -19.04
N ASP A 54 -12.18 1.16 -19.44
CA ASP A 54 -11.71 1.49 -20.79
C ASP A 54 -10.17 1.47 -20.89
N TYR A 55 -9.47 0.79 -19.96
CA TYR A 55 -8.01 0.80 -19.87
C TYR A 55 -7.31 0.38 -21.17
N ASP A 56 -7.88 -0.57 -21.93
CA ASP A 56 -7.29 -1.03 -23.19
C ASP A 56 -7.26 0.07 -24.26
N ASP A 57 -8.17 1.06 -24.20
CA ASP A 57 -8.34 2.13 -25.20
C ASP A 57 -7.44 3.34 -24.95
N TYR A 58 -6.83 3.47 -23.77
CA TYR A 58 -5.95 4.59 -23.45
C TYR A 58 -4.55 4.41 -24.06
N GLU A 59 -3.91 5.53 -24.44
CA GLU A 59 -2.50 5.56 -24.78
C GLU A 59 -1.66 5.28 -23.52
N LYS A 60 -0.71 4.36 -23.63
CA LYS A 60 0.16 3.93 -22.53
C LYS A 60 1.64 4.03 -22.90
N GLU A 61 2.47 4.33 -21.91
CA GLU A 61 3.92 4.35 -22.03
C GLU A 61 4.53 3.60 -20.85
N ASP A 62 5.24 2.51 -21.13
CA ASP A 62 5.96 1.74 -20.13
C ASP A 62 7.40 2.23 -20.00
N TYR A 63 7.87 2.36 -18.77
CA TYR A 63 9.24 2.77 -18.45
C TYR A 63 9.70 2.24 -17.10
N ILE A 64 10.99 2.42 -16.80
CA ILE A 64 11.59 2.00 -15.53
C ILE A 64 12.05 3.24 -14.77
N VAL A 65 11.78 3.24 -13.45
CA VAL A 65 12.25 4.24 -12.51
C VAL A 65 13.14 3.58 -11.46
N LYS A 66 14.24 4.23 -11.08
CA LYS A 66 15.12 3.78 -10.02
C LYS A 66 14.56 4.20 -8.65
N GLY A 67 14.12 3.21 -7.87
CA GLY A 67 13.70 3.35 -6.49
C GLY A 67 14.86 3.33 -5.49
N LEU A 68 14.57 2.94 -4.25
CA LEU A 68 15.55 2.82 -3.17
C LEU A 68 16.68 1.85 -3.55
N ASN A 69 17.94 2.30 -3.39
CA ASN A 69 19.14 1.55 -3.73
C ASN A 69 19.20 1.08 -5.20
N ASP A 70 18.80 1.96 -6.12
CA ASP A 70 18.76 1.71 -7.57
C ASP A 70 17.87 0.52 -8.00
N TYR A 71 16.89 0.17 -7.17
CA TYR A 71 15.93 -0.88 -7.46
C TYR A 71 15.01 -0.48 -8.63
N ASP A 72 14.87 -1.36 -9.62
CA ASP A 72 14.03 -1.10 -10.79
C ASP A 72 12.54 -1.22 -10.45
N LEU A 73 11.78 -0.17 -10.75
CA LEU A 73 10.33 -0.12 -10.65
C LEU A 73 9.76 -0.08 -12.07
N HIS A 74 8.95 -1.07 -12.44
CA HIS A 74 8.20 -1.06 -13.69
C HIS A 74 6.97 -0.16 -13.55
N VAL A 75 6.88 0.81 -14.44
CA VAL A 75 5.89 1.89 -14.42
C VAL A 75 5.17 1.96 -15.74
N THR A 76 3.87 2.20 -15.69
CA THR A 76 3.04 2.51 -16.86
C THR A 76 2.39 3.87 -16.68
N LEU A 77 2.66 4.81 -17.57
CA LEU A 77 1.87 6.03 -17.71
C LEU A 77 0.65 5.72 -18.58
N VAL A 78 -0.54 6.01 -18.07
CA VAL A 78 -1.78 6.01 -18.84
C VAL A 78 -2.14 7.46 -19.11
N LYS A 79 -2.10 7.86 -20.37
CA LYS A 79 -2.29 9.25 -20.77
C LYS A 79 -3.77 9.61 -20.86
N ASN A 80 -4.11 10.78 -20.35
CA ASN A 80 -5.43 11.34 -20.61
C ASN A 80 -5.58 11.68 -22.08
N PRO A 81 -6.70 11.34 -22.74
CA PRO A 81 -6.94 11.71 -24.15
C PRO A 81 -6.93 13.23 -24.40
N ILE A 82 -7.22 14.01 -23.36
CA ILE A 82 -7.15 15.48 -23.39
C ILE A 82 -5.83 15.89 -22.72
N PRO A 83 -4.98 16.70 -23.34
CA PRO A 83 -3.72 17.17 -22.73
C PRO A 83 -3.95 17.78 -21.34
N SER A 84 -3.21 17.33 -20.36
CA SER A 84 -3.37 17.73 -18.95
C SER A 84 -2.03 17.81 -18.22
N ASP A 85 -1.91 18.77 -17.30
CA ASP A 85 -0.82 18.91 -16.35
C ASP A 85 -1.10 18.19 -15.01
N LYS A 86 -2.28 17.54 -14.89
CA LYS A 86 -2.68 16.80 -13.69
C LYS A 86 -2.23 15.36 -13.79
N TYR A 87 -1.57 14.89 -12.75
CA TYR A 87 -1.06 13.51 -12.64
C TYR A 87 -1.46 12.90 -11.32
N VAL A 88 -1.66 11.59 -11.31
CA VAL A 88 -1.85 10.82 -10.09
C VAL A 88 -0.99 9.56 -10.13
N ILE A 89 -0.24 9.28 -9.06
CA ILE A 89 0.46 8.01 -8.88
C ILE A 89 -0.46 7.10 -8.07
N ILE A 90 -0.72 5.89 -8.58
CA ILE A 90 -1.63 4.93 -7.97
C ILE A 90 -0.84 3.71 -7.49
N SER A 91 -0.84 3.48 -6.18
CA SER A 91 -0.15 2.39 -5.49
C SER A 91 -1.12 1.25 -5.19
N HIS A 92 -0.83 0.05 -5.69
CA HIS A 92 -1.66 -1.15 -5.53
C HIS A 92 -1.57 -1.77 -4.12
N GLY A 93 -2.47 -2.71 -3.81
CA GLY A 93 -2.50 -3.46 -2.56
C GLY A 93 -1.44 -4.58 -2.48
N PHE A 94 -1.27 -5.15 -1.27
CA PHE A 94 -0.34 -6.26 -1.01
C PHE A 94 -0.70 -7.49 -1.84
N LYS A 95 0.30 -8.12 -2.43
CA LYS A 95 0.22 -9.29 -3.34
C LYS A 95 -0.42 -9.03 -4.71
N SER A 96 -0.89 -7.84 -5.01
CA SER A 96 -1.36 -7.41 -6.32
C SER A 96 -0.17 -6.98 -7.21
N ASN A 97 -0.41 -6.22 -8.26
CA ASN A 97 0.58 -5.55 -9.09
C ASN A 97 -0.06 -4.31 -9.74
N ARG A 98 0.66 -3.60 -10.63
CA ARG A 98 0.13 -2.37 -11.23
C ARG A 98 -1.23 -2.51 -11.89
N TYR A 99 -1.60 -3.70 -12.33
CA TYR A 99 -2.91 -3.92 -12.96
C TYR A 99 -4.07 -3.97 -11.96
N GLY A 100 -3.82 -4.26 -10.68
CA GLY A 100 -4.83 -4.08 -9.62
C GLY A 100 -5.16 -2.60 -9.33
N ALA A 101 -4.32 -1.68 -9.78
CA ALA A 101 -4.59 -0.24 -9.71
C ALA A 101 -5.48 0.26 -10.87
N VAL A 102 -5.67 -0.54 -11.93
CA VAL A 102 -6.42 -0.15 -13.14
C VAL A 102 -7.87 0.24 -12.81
N LYS A 103 -8.49 -0.40 -11.84
CA LYS A 103 -9.85 -0.09 -11.39
C LYS A 103 -10.09 1.39 -11.00
N TYR A 104 -9.02 2.12 -10.69
CA TYR A 104 -9.07 3.55 -10.34
C TYR A 104 -8.80 4.47 -11.53
N VAL A 105 -8.13 3.96 -12.59
CA VAL A 105 -7.66 4.76 -13.72
C VAL A 105 -8.78 5.55 -14.38
N ASP A 106 -9.89 4.90 -14.73
CA ASP A 106 -11.02 5.57 -15.39
C ASP A 106 -11.58 6.74 -14.58
N SER A 107 -11.62 6.60 -13.24
CA SER A 107 -12.12 7.67 -12.37
C SER A 107 -11.24 8.92 -12.46
N TYR A 108 -9.93 8.73 -12.55
CA TYR A 108 -8.97 9.83 -12.67
C TYR A 108 -8.88 10.39 -14.09
N ILE A 109 -8.96 9.54 -15.13
CA ILE A 109 -9.03 10.00 -16.53
C ILE A 109 -10.25 10.92 -16.72
N ASP A 110 -11.42 10.54 -16.19
CA ASP A 110 -12.64 11.37 -16.24
C ASP A 110 -12.51 12.69 -15.48
N LEU A 111 -11.62 12.77 -14.47
CA LEU A 111 -11.29 14.00 -13.73
C LEU A 111 -10.16 14.80 -14.37
N GLY A 112 -9.67 14.38 -15.53
CA GLY A 112 -8.65 15.07 -16.31
C GLY A 112 -7.21 14.74 -15.92
N PHE A 113 -6.93 13.64 -15.23
CA PHE A 113 -5.58 13.25 -14.84
C PHE A 113 -4.94 12.28 -15.84
N ASN A 114 -3.62 12.37 -15.97
CA ASN A 114 -2.77 11.28 -16.40
C ASN A 114 -2.52 10.36 -15.21
N CYS A 115 -2.54 9.03 -15.40
CA CYS A 115 -2.36 8.08 -14.32
C CYS A 115 -1.02 7.37 -14.44
N ILE A 116 -0.25 7.34 -13.37
CA ILE A 116 1.00 6.59 -13.25
C ILE A 116 0.71 5.40 -12.34
N ILE A 117 0.67 4.20 -12.90
CA ILE A 117 0.57 2.95 -12.16
C ILE A 117 1.92 2.24 -12.18
N TYR A 118 2.28 1.55 -11.12
CA TYR A 118 3.60 0.92 -11.03
C TYR A 118 3.55 -0.36 -10.20
N ASP A 119 4.48 -1.25 -10.47
CA ASP A 119 4.70 -2.41 -9.61
C ASP A 119 5.48 -1.97 -8.39
N MET A 120 4.94 -2.24 -7.21
CA MET A 120 5.66 -2.01 -5.96
C MET A 120 6.76 -3.08 -5.80
N ARG A 121 7.67 -2.87 -4.88
CA ARG A 121 8.79 -3.76 -4.56
C ARG A 121 8.37 -5.23 -4.44
N ASP A 122 9.08 -6.14 -5.11
CA ASP A 122 8.80 -7.62 -5.17
C ASP A 122 7.48 -8.00 -5.87
N HIS A 123 6.75 -7.05 -6.49
CA HIS A 123 5.48 -7.32 -7.17
C HIS A 123 5.60 -7.17 -8.69
N GLY A 124 4.65 -7.78 -9.41
CA GLY A 124 4.55 -7.68 -10.87
C GLY A 124 5.80 -8.16 -11.59
N GLU A 125 6.39 -7.29 -12.43
CA GLU A 125 7.62 -7.56 -13.19
C GLU A 125 8.90 -7.22 -12.41
N ASN A 126 8.77 -6.63 -11.24
CA ASN A 126 9.92 -6.23 -10.44
C ASN A 126 10.70 -7.44 -9.92
N ALA A 127 12.03 -7.29 -9.79
CA ALA A 127 12.91 -8.31 -9.23
C ALA A 127 12.54 -8.63 -7.78
N LYS A 128 12.92 -9.83 -7.32
CA LYS A 128 12.76 -10.25 -5.93
C LYS A 128 13.46 -9.31 -4.96
N ALA A 129 12.72 -8.86 -3.96
CA ALA A 129 13.19 -7.95 -2.91
C ALA A 129 12.39 -8.15 -1.63
N THR A 130 12.82 -7.54 -0.54
CA THR A 130 12.06 -7.51 0.71
C THR A 130 10.87 -6.56 0.59
N VAL A 131 9.66 -7.03 0.87
CA VAL A 131 8.46 -6.21 1.06
C VAL A 131 8.39 -5.78 2.52
N SER A 132 8.24 -4.49 2.77
CA SER A 132 8.16 -3.91 4.12
C SER A 132 6.79 -3.37 4.50
N LEU A 133 5.82 -3.53 3.59
CA LEU A 133 4.43 -3.10 3.75
C LEU A 133 4.26 -1.58 3.95
N GLY A 134 5.16 -0.79 3.38
CA GLY A 134 5.12 0.67 3.40
C GLY A 134 6.45 1.34 3.69
N GLN A 135 7.38 0.74 4.46
CA GLN A 135 8.62 1.41 4.86
C GLN A 135 9.59 1.62 3.67
N PHE A 136 9.95 0.57 2.95
CA PHE A 136 10.79 0.67 1.75
C PHE A 136 10.00 1.16 0.54
N GLU A 137 8.73 0.77 0.47
CA GLU A 137 7.82 1.17 -0.60
C GLU A 137 7.59 2.68 -0.61
N SER A 138 7.58 3.36 0.56
CA SER A 138 7.49 4.83 0.61
C SER A 138 8.77 5.52 0.14
N GLU A 139 9.95 4.88 0.30
CA GLU A 139 11.20 5.36 -0.30
C GLU A 139 11.16 5.25 -1.83
N ASP A 140 10.66 4.12 -2.34
CA ASP A 140 10.47 3.90 -3.78
C ASP A 140 9.47 4.91 -4.37
N LEU A 141 8.34 5.11 -3.69
CA LEU A 141 7.33 6.10 -4.11
C LEU A 141 7.90 7.53 -4.10
N TYR A 142 8.74 7.88 -3.12
CA TYR A 142 9.40 9.18 -3.11
C TYR A 142 10.27 9.38 -4.37
N LYS A 143 11.01 8.35 -4.79
CA LYS A 143 11.81 8.37 -6.02
C LYS A 143 10.94 8.48 -7.28
N LEU A 144 9.81 7.79 -7.29
CA LEU A 144 8.84 7.90 -8.40
C LEU A 144 8.22 9.30 -8.49
N ILE A 145 7.95 9.95 -7.36
CA ILE A 145 7.50 11.35 -7.32
C ILE A 145 8.58 12.28 -7.90
N GLU A 146 9.85 12.11 -7.50
CA GLU A 146 10.97 12.88 -8.06
C GLU A 146 11.10 12.67 -9.58
N ASP A 147 11.01 11.42 -10.06
CA ASP A 147 11.03 11.10 -11.51
C ASP A 147 9.89 11.76 -12.26
N ALA A 148 8.67 11.74 -11.71
CA ALA A 148 7.50 12.36 -12.33
C ALA A 148 7.72 13.86 -12.59
N TYR A 149 8.26 14.61 -11.63
CA TYR A 149 8.62 16.03 -11.82
C TYR A 149 9.77 16.21 -12.81
N ASN A 150 10.77 15.35 -12.79
CA ASN A 150 11.89 15.42 -13.73
C ASN A 150 11.44 15.14 -15.17
N ARG A 151 10.52 14.22 -15.36
CA ARG A 151 10.03 13.76 -16.66
C ARG A 151 8.98 14.69 -17.26
N TYR A 152 8.03 15.16 -16.45
CA TYR A 152 6.86 15.89 -16.92
C TYR A 152 6.88 17.38 -16.56
N GLY A 153 7.86 17.84 -15.79
CA GLY A 153 8.09 19.26 -15.50
C GLY A 153 7.14 19.79 -14.42
N ASN A 154 6.54 20.95 -14.68
CA ASN A 154 5.67 21.61 -13.70
C ASN A 154 4.25 21.01 -13.76
N ILE A 155 4.05 19.90 -13.05
CA ILE A 155 2.79 19.17 -12.96
C ILE A 155 2.12 19.40 -11.61
N LYS A 156 0.83 19.09 -11.56
CA LYS A 156 0.03 18.93 -10.33
C LYS A 156 -0.06 17.44 -10.05
N LEU A 157 0.38 17.02 -8.88
CA LEU A 157 0.58 15.60 -8.60
C LEU A 157 -0.18 15.17 -7.35
N GLY A 158 -1.14 14.27 -7.53
CA GLY A 158 -1.79 13.54 -6.43
C GLY A 158 -1.23 12.14 -6.24
N LEU A 159 -1.51 11.58 -5.08
CA LEU A 159 -1.27 10.16 -4.79
C LEU A 159 -2.60 9.46 -4.53
N HIS A 160 -2.70 8.22 -4.96
CA HIS A 160 -3.78 7.31 -4.58
C HIS A 160 -3.18 5.99 -4.14
N GLY A 161 -3.72 5.38 -3.10
CA GLY A 161 -3.27 4.06 -2.68
C GLY A 161 -4.40 3.23 -2.10
N GLU A 162 -4.32 1.91 -2.32
CA GLU A 162 -5.21 0.92 -1.75
C GLU A 162 -4.46 0.05 -0.75
N SER A 163 -5.00 -0.15 0.47
CA SER A 163 -4.45 -1.06 1.47
C SER A 163 -2.97 -0.77 1.77
N MET A 164 -2.04 -1.66 1.45
CA MET A 164 -0.58 -1.40 1.52
C MET A 164 -0.19 -0.15 0.73
N GLY A 165 -0.79 0.06 -0.45
CA GLY A 165 -0.56 1.26 -1.26
C GLY A 165 -1.03 2.54 -0.57
N ALA A 166 -2.17 2.48 0.16
CA ALA A 166 -2.64 3.60 0.97
C ALA A 166 -1.65 3.93 2.11
N ALA A 167 -1.21 2.91 2.85
CA ALA A 167 -0.20 3.08 3.89
C ALA A 167 1.10 3.66 3.32
N THR A 168 1.56 3.18 2.16
CA THR A 168 2.74 3.71 1.45
C THR A 168 2.58 5.18 1.08
N SER A 169 1.42 5.55 0.52
CA SER A 169 1.10 6.94 0.13
C SER A 169 1.00 7.89 1.33
N LEU A 170 0.56 7.39 2.49
CA LEU A 170 0.57 8.18 3.71
C LEU A 170 1.97 8.27 4.32
N MET A 171 2.73 7.18 4.33
CA MET A 171 4.08 7.17 4.91
C MET A 171 5.07 8.06 4.16
N VAL A 172 4.94 8.21 2.84
CA VAL A 172 5.84 9.10 2.08
C VAL A 172 5.71 10.55 2.51
N LEU A 173 4.57 10.97 3.09
CA LEU A 173 4.33 12.35 3.54
C LEU A 173 5.29 12.80 4.65
N ALA A 174 5.85 11.87 5.45
CA ALA A 174 6.90 12.19 6.42
C ALA A 174 8.16 12.80 5.77
N LYS A 175 8.36 12.57 4.46
CA LYS A 175 9.48 13.13 3.68
C LYS A 175 9.15 14.51 3.07
N LYS A 176 7.94 14.99 3.28
CA LYS A 176 7.44 16.26 2.70
C LYS A 176 7.63 16.32 1.18
N PRO A 177 7.16 15.30 0.42
CA PRO A 177 7.25 15.32 -1.03
C PRO A 177 6.41 16.47 -1.59
N LYS A 178 6.75 16.91 -2.80
CA LYS A 178 5.91 17.85 -3.54
C LYS A 178 4.72 17.10 -4.11
N VAL A 179 3.61 17.05 -3.37
CA VAL A 179 2.33 16.45 -3.79
C VAL A 179 1.18 17.34 -3.33
N ASP A 180 0.12 17.38 -4.10
CA ASP A 180 -1.00 18.29 -3.87
C ASP A 180 -2.10 17.66 -3.01
N PHE A 181 -2.26 16.34 -3.07
CA PHE A 181 -3.26 15.60 -2.28
C PHE A 181 -2.93 14.10 -2.20
N VAL A 182 -3.60 13.42 -1.28
CA VAL A 182 -3.59 11.96 -1.18
C VAL A 182 -5.02 11.42 -1.08
N VAL A 183 -5.33 10.34 -1.80
CA VAL A 183 -6.51 9.49 -1.59
C VAL A 183 -6.03 8.15 -1.02
N ALA A 184 -6.49 7.78 0.16
CA ALA A 184 -6.08 6.58 0.88
C ALA A 184 -7.29 5.67 1.11
N ASP A 185 -7.39 4.58 0.33
CA ASP A 185 -8.47 3.59 0.44
C ASP A 185 -8.01 2.40 1.31
N CYS A 186 -8.77 2.11 2.36
CA CYS A 186 -8.63 1.00 3.31
C CYS A 186 -7.20 0.78 3.88
N GLY A 187 -6.46 1.86 4.13
CA GLY A 187 -5.12 1.80 4.72
C GLY A 187 -5.12 1.54 6.22
N PHE A 188 -4.07 0.88 6.73
CA PHE A 188 -3.85 0.72 8.16
C PHE A 188 -3.17 1.95 8.77
N ASP A 189 -3.23 2.06 10.11
CA ASP A 189 -2.61 3.15 10.89
C ASP A 189 -1.20 2.79 11.40
N ASN A 190 -0.99 1.52 11.76
CA ASN A 190 0.29 0.96 12.18
C ASN A 190 0.36 -0.54 11.88
N LEU A 191 1.43 -0.97 11.21
CA LEU A 191 1.57 -2.37 10.80
C LEU A 191 1.69 -3.33 11.99
N TYR A 192 2.42 -2.94 13.04
CA TYR A 192 2.59 -3.80 14.20
C TYR A 192 1.25 -4.03 14.92
N ASP A 193 0.44 -2.99 15.05
CA ASP A 193 -0.87 -3.05 15.71
C ASP A 193 -1.86 -3.87 14.86
N LEU A 194 -1.85 -3.70 13.53
CA LEU A 194 -2.63 -4.51 12.59
C LEU A 194 -2.32 -6.01 12.74
N ILE A 195 -1.03 -6.36 12.71
CA ILE A 195 -0.61 -7.77 12.84
C ILE A 195 -0.87 -8.30 14.24
N HIS A 196 -0.71 -7.46 15.27
CA HIS A 196 -1.04 -7.83 16.65
C HIS A 196 -2.52 -8.22 16.79
N THR A 197 -3.42 -7.44 16.20
CA THR A 197 -4.87 -7.73 16.21
C THR A 197 -5.15 -9.06 15.52
N SER A 198 -4.62 -9.27 14.32
CA SER A 198 -4.80 -10.49 13.55
C SER A 198 -4.25 -11.73 14.28
N TYR A 199 -3.07 -11.62 14.89
CA TYR A 199 -2.45 -12.71 15.64
C TYR A 199 -3.14 -12.99 16.98
N SER A 200 -3.75 -11.97 17.60
CA SER A 200 -4.53 -12.12 18.82
C SER A 200 -5.81 -12.90 18.58
N VAL A 201 -6.50 -12.65 17.47
CA VAL A 201 -7.65 -13.46 17.02
C VAL A 201 -7.23 -14.92 16.80
N ALA A 202 -6.07 -15.16 16.20
CA ALA A 202 -5.50 -16.50 16.00
C ALA A 202 -4.88 -17.10 17.30
N LYS A 203 -4.92 -16.40 18.45
CA LYS A 203 -4.31 -16.80 19.74
C LYS A 203 -2.80 -17.00 19.70
N VAL A 204 -2.10 -16.37 18.74
CA VAL A 204 -0.64 -16.43 18.58
C VAL A 204 0.04 -15.05 18.75
N GLY A 205 -0.65 -14.06 19.31
CA GLY A 205 -0.12 -12.70 19.49
C GLY A 205 1.19 -12.64 20.29
N PHE A 206 1.44 -13.60 21.17
CA PHE A 206 2.67 -13.67 21.96
C PHE A 206 3.95 -13.89 21.13
N VAL A 207 3.86 -14.37 19.88
CA VAL A 207 5.03 -14.56 19.01
C VAL A 207 5.43 -13.27 18.26
N LEU A 208 4.56 -12.27 18.23
CA LEU A 208 4.77 -11.05 17.41
C LEU A 208 6.06 -10.29 17.76
N PRO A 209 6.47 -10.13 19.05
CA PRO A 209 7.76 -9.51 19.34
C PRO A 209 8.96 -10.23 18.71
N SER A 210 8.90 -11.58 18.65
CA SER A 210 9.93 -12.40 18.01
C SER A 210 9.89 -12.27 16.49
N VAL A 211 8.68 -12.20 15.90
CA VAL A 211 8.50 -11.94 14.46
C VAL A 211 9.07 -10.57 14.10
N ASN A 212 8.77 -9.51 14.87
CA ASN A 212 9.34 -8.18 14.63
C ASN A 212 10.87 -8.16 14.78
N THR A 213 11.41 -8.94 15.72
CA THR A 213 12.86 -9.10 15.84
C THR A 213 13.46 -9.79 14.60
N ALA A 214 12.80 -10.82 14.09
CA ALA A 214 13.21 -11.48 12.85
C ALA A 214 13.14 -10.52 11.64
N MET A 215 12.09 -9.67 11.55
CA MET A 215 12.00 -8.62 10.53
C MET A 215 13.19 -7.68 10.57
N LYS A 216 13.57 -7.20 11.77
CA LYS A 216 14.73 -6.31 11.93
C LYS A 216 16.05 -6.95 11.52
N LEU A 217 16.29 -8.18 11.98
CA LEU A 217 17.57 -8.84 11.81
C LEU A 217 17.77 -9.42 10.40
N ARG A 218 16.69 -9.95 9.79
CA ARG A 218 16.77 -10.63 8.49
C ARG A 218 16.40 -9.75 7.32
N TYR A 219 15.39 -8.88 7.50
CA TYR A 219 14.77 -8.11 6.43
C TYR A 219 15.04 -6.61 6.52
N GLY A 220 15.67 -6.15 7.60
CA GLY A 220 16.15 -4.78 7.74
C GLY A 220 15.09 -3.73 8.05
N TYR A 221 13.85 -4.12 8.43
CA TYR A 221 12.80 -3.17 8.79
C TYR A 221 12.09 -3.50 10.11
N ASP A 222 11.50 -2.49 10.72
CA ASP A 222 10.76 -2.58 11.99
C ASP A 222 9.28 -2.32 11.75
N MET A 223 8.42 -3.33 11.94
CA MET A 223 6.98 -3.18 11.78
C MET A 223 6.38 -2.04 12.61
N LYS A 224 6.97 -1.70 13.77
CA LYS A 224 6.53 -0.58 14.60
C LYS A 224 6.78 0.79 13.96
N LYS A 225 7.75 0.88 13.04
CA LYS A 225 8.07 2.09 12.28
C LYS A 225 7.29 2.19 10.98
N THR A 226 6.61 1.12 10.57
CA THR A 226 5.65 1.16 9.45
C THR A 226 4.33 1.69 10.01
N SER A 227 4.27 3.02 10.15
CA SER A 227 3.22 3.72 10.90
C SER A 227 2.73 4.95 10.13
N PRO A 228 1.71 4.80 9.28
CA PRO A 228 1.04 5.93 8.63
C PRO A 228 0.60 7.03 9.61
N LYS A 229 0.01 6.66 10.75
CA LYS A 229 -0.40 7.65 11.77
C LYS A 229 0.74 8.53 12.26
N ASP A 230 1.95 7.97 12.42
CA ASP A 230 3.10 8.75 12.87
C ASP A 230 3.65 9.63 11.73
N ALA A 231 3.59 9.15 10.48
CA ALA A 231 3.98 9.90 9.29
C ALA A 231 3.08 11.11 9.02
N LEU A 232 1.82 11.05 9.48
CA LEU A 232 0.83 12.12 9.32
C LEU A 232 0.95 13.23 10.38
N VAL A 233 1.74 13.04 11.43
CA VAL A 233 1.93 14.09 12.44
C VAL A 233 2.57 15.33 11.80
N GLY A 234 1.83 16.45 11.83
CA GLY A 234 2.25 17.70 11.19
C GLY A 234 2.18 17.72 9.67
N ASN A 235 1.50 16.73 9.06
CA ASN A 235 1.21 16.75 7.62
C ASN A 235 0.15 17.82 7.30
N GLU A 236 0.43 18.66 6.30
CA GLU A 236 -0.48 19.69 5.81
C GLU A 236 -1.08 19.33 4.44
N VAL A 237 -0.57 18.30 3.77
CA VAL A 237 -1.13 17.82 2.49
C VAL A 237 -2.54 17.30 2.73
N PRO A 238 -3.55 17.74 1.95
CA PRO A 238 -4.92 17.27 2.07
C PRO A 238 -5.04 15.76 1.83
N VAL A 239 -5.87 15.07 2.64
CA VAL A 239 -6.06 13.62 2.54
C VAL A 239 -7.54 13.26 2.51
N CYS A 240 -7.96 12.53 1.48
CA CYS A 240 -9.25 11.86 1.40
C CYS A 240 -9.09 10.40 1.83
N PHE A 241 -9.68 10.02 2.95
CA PHE A 241 -9.75 8.63 3.39
C PHE A 241 -11.05 8.01 2.88
N ILE A 242 -10.96 6.81 2.30
CA ILE A 242 -12.10 5.98 1.90
C ILE A 242 -11.93 4.63 2.60
N HIS A 243 -13.01 4.06 3.14
CA HIS A 243 -12.90 2.78 3.84
C HIS A 243 -14.23 2.03 3.84
N GLY A 244 -14.20 0.74 3.55
CA GLY A 244 -15.39 -0.11 3.64
C GLY A 244 -15.84 -0.33 5.08
N GLU A 245 -17.12 -0.12 5.39
CA GLU A 245 -17.66 -0.35 6.75
C GLU A 245 -17.63 -1.83 7.16
N ALA A 246 -17.70 -2.75 6.19
CA ALA A 246 -17.64 -4.18 6.41
C ALA A 246 -16.22 -4.76 6.31
N ASP A 247 -15.19 -3.92 6.30
CA ASP A 247 -13.80 -4.38 6.31
C ASP A 247 -13.44 -5.01 7.67
N THR A 248 -13.28 -6.33 7.67
CA THR A 248 -12.88 -7.11 8.85
C THR A 248 -11.39 -7.45 8.88
N PHE A 249 -10.64 -7.08 7.83
CA PHE A 249 -9.19 -7.31 7.75
C PHE A 249 -8.41 -6.09 8.25
N ILE A 250 -8.68 -4.91 7.70
CA ILE A 250 -8.21 -3.62 8.24
C ILE A 250 -9.46 -2.86 8.67
N LEU A 251 -9.68 -2.77 9.96
CA LEU A 251 -10.90 -2.16 10.48
C LEU A 251 -10.99 -0.66 10.13
N PRO A 252 -12.18 -0.11 9.87
CA PRO A 252 -12.37 1.30 9.49
C PRO A 252 -11.80 2.31 10.50
N GLU A 253 -11.65 1.91 11.76
CA GLU A 253 -11.03 2.69 12.81
C GLU A 253 -9.59 3.11 12.47
N ASN A 254 -8.87 2.33 11.64
CA ASN A 254 -7.54 2.70 11.17
C ASN A 254 -7.57 4.02 10.37
N SER A 255 -8.54 4.19 9.47
CA SER A 255 -8.72 5.46 8.74
C SER A 255 -9.16 6.61 9.64
N GLN A 256 -9.95 6.34 10.70
CA GLN A 256 -10.30 7.36 11.70
C GLN A 256 -9.07 7.83 12.47
N VAL A 257 -8.18 6.90 12.89
CA VAL A 257 -6.92 7.21 13.57
C VAL A 257 -6.00 8.01 12.65
N ASN A 258 -5.84 7.60 11.39
CA ASN A 258 -5.03 8.33 10.42
C ASN A 258 -5.57 9.74 10.16
N LYS A 259 -6.89 9.88 10.00
CA LYS A 259 -7.55 11.20 9.86
C LYS A 259 -7.28 12.09 11.07
N ALA A 260 -7.37 11.56 12.27
CA ALA A 260 -7.13 12.32 13.50
C ALA A 260 -5.64 12.72 13.67
N ALA A 261 -4.71 12.02 13.04
CA ALA A 261 -3.27 12.29 13.12
C ALA A 261 -2.80 13.39 12.17
N THR A 262 -3.51 13.65 11.05
CA THR A 262 -3.12 14.68 10.09
C THR A 262 -3.54 16.07 10.53
N ALA A 263 -2.68 17.06 10.34
CA ALA A 263 -2.98 18.47 10.62
C ALA A 263 -3.65 19.18 9.43
N GLY A 264 -3.46 18.66 8.21
CA GLY A 264 -4.06 19.19 6.99
C GLY A 264 -5.55 18.90 6.86
N TYR A 265 -6.17 19.50 5.86
CA TYR A 265 -7.56 19.18 5.50
C TYR A 265 -7.74 17.69 5.25
N SER A 266 -8.80 17.10 5.80
CA SER A 266 -9.04 15.68 5.59
C SER A 266 -10.52 15.30 5.69
N GLU A 267 -10.92 14.38 4.81
CA GLU A 267 -12.25 13.79 4.77
C GLU A 267 -12.16 12.28 5.04
N LEU A 268 -13.25 11.68 5.52
CA LEU A 268 -13.39 10.24 5.67
C LEU A 268 -14.76 9.82 5.14
N HIS A 269 -14.74 8.95 4.15
CA HIS A 269 -15.91 8.37 3.52
C HIS A 269 -15.97 6.88 3.87
N LEU A 270 -16.95 6.51 4.70
CA LEU A 270 -17.23 5.12 5.02
C LEU A 270 -18.21 4.56 3.99
N VAL A 271 -17.85 3.42 3.38
CA VAL A 271 -18.66 2.80 2.32
C VAL A 271 -19.45 1.65 2.88
N PRO A 272 -20.79 1.78 3.00
CA PRO A 272 -21.64 0.71 3.51
C PRO A 272 -21.47 -0.59 2.72
N ASN A 273 -21.42 -1.72 3.43
CA ASN A 273 -21.32 -3.08 2.88
C ASN A 273 -20.02 -3.39 2.09
N ALA A 274 -19.09 -2.46 1.94
CA ALA A 274 -17.81 -2.73 1.32
C ALA A 274 -16.89 -3.45 2.31
N ALA A 275 -16.35 -4.59 1.91
CA ALA A 275 -15.28 -5.29 2.60
C ALA A 275 -13.91 -4.69 2.21
N HIS A 276 -12.81 -5.35 2.63
CA HIS A 276 -11.46 -4.89 2.34
C HIS A 276 -11.21 -4.72 0.83
N ALA A 277 -10.74 -3.53 0.43
CA ALA A 277 -10.43 -3.16 -0.96
C ALA A 277 -11.62 -3.22 -1.94
N GLN A 278 -12.86 -3.14 -1.43
CA GLN A 278 -14.08 -3.23 -2.25
C GLN A 278 -14.84 -1.89 -2.38
N SER A 279 -14.31 -0.79 -1.85
CA SER A 279 -14.99 0.51 -1.90
C SER A 279 -15.35 0.91 -3.34
N ARG A 280 -14.40 0.77 -4.28
CA ARG A 280 -14.59 1.08 -5.70
C ARG A 280 -15.60 0.15 -6.40
N GLU A 281 -15.61 -1.13 -6.02
CA GLU A 281 -16.53 -2.13 -6.57
C GLU A 281 -17.97 -1.87 -6.10
N VAL A 282 -18.17 -1.64 -4.80
CA VAL A 282 -19.49 -1.43 -4.19
C VAL A 282 -20.13 -0.13 -4.65
N LEU A 283 -19.39 0.97 -4.65
CA LEU A 283 -19.88 2.28 -5.10
C LEU A 283 -20.07 2.36 -6.62
N GLY A 284 -19.31 1.60 -7.38
CA GLY A 284 -19.21 1.77 -8.81
C GLY A 284 -18.40 3.00 -9.21
N LYS A 285 -18.06 3.11 -10.52
CA LYS A 285 -17.20 4.17 -11.07
C LYS A 285 -17.69 5.58 -10.75
N ALA A 286 -18.98 5.83 -10.96
CA ALA A 286 -19.52 7.20 -10.90
C ALA A 286 -19.52 7.77 -9.48
N GLU A 287 -19.92 6.99 -8.49
CA GLU A 287 -19.97 7.44 -7.10
C GLU A 287 -18.57 7.55 -6.50
N TYR A 288 -17.69 6.57 -6.74
CA TYR A 288 -16.30 6.63 -6.30
C TYR A 288 -15.55 7.85 -6.89
N ARG A 289 -15.73 8.11 -8.19
CA ARG A 289 -15.23 9.33 -8.84
C ARG A 289 -15.83 10.60 -8.24
N GLY A 290 -17.13 10.56 -7.89
CA GLY A 290 -17.82 11.67 -7.23
C GLY A 290 -17.14 12.06 -5.92
N ILE A 291 -16.82 11.10 -5.05
CA ILE A 291 -16.10 11.34 -3.80
C ILE A 291 -14.77 12.04 -4.06
N ILE A 292 -13.97 11.55 -5.02
CA ILE A 292 -12.67 12.17 -5.36
C ILE A 292 -12.87 13.57 -5.92
N GLY A 293 -13.83 13.75 -6.83
CA GLY A 293 -14.13 15.06 -7.45
C GLY A 293 -14.57 16.11 -6.43
N ASP A 294 -15.45 15.73 -5.50
CA ASP A 294 -15.93 16.62 -4.44
C ASP A 294 -14.78 17.00 -3.48
N PHE A 295 -13.95 16.03 -3.10
CA PHE A 295 -12.75 16.30 -2.31
C PHE A 295 -11.81 17.27 -3.02
N LEU A 296 -11.51 17.08 -4.31
CA LEU A 296 -10.67 17.97 -5.10
C LEU A 296 -11.26 19.39 -5.18
N ASN A 297 -12.58 19.52 -5.29
CA ASN A 297 -13.28 20.81 -5.27
C ASN A 297 -13.14 21.47 -3.89
N ASN A 298 -13.28 20.71 -2.79
CA ASN A 298 -13.20 21.23 -1.42
C ASN A 298 -11.80 21.77 -1.06
N ILE A 299 -10.75 21.28 -1.74
CA ILE A 299 -9.37 21.77 -1.58
C ILE A 299 -8.94 22.78 -2.66
N ASP A 300 -9.88 23.29 -3.46
CA ASP A 300 -9.62 24.22 -4.58
C ASP A 300 -8.56 23.71 -5.58
N PHE A 301 -8.47 22.39 -5.77
CA PHE A 301 -7.55 21.79 -6.74
C PHE A 301 -8.01 22.07 -8.18
N LYS A 302 -7.24 22.87 -8.94
CA LYS A 302 -7.60 23.33 -10.30
C LYS A 302 -6.68 22.75 -11.35
#